data_cd2c3fd123c52e8503452d974b2d5e97
#
_entry.id   cd2c3fd123c52e8503452d974b2d5e97
#
_cell.length_a   1.000
_cell.length_b   1.000
_cell.length_c   1.000
_cell.angle_alpha   90.00
_cell.angle_beta   90.00
_cell.angle_gamma   90.00
#
_symmetry.space_group_name_H-M   'P 1'
#
loop_
_entity.id
_entity.type
_entity.pdbx_description
1 polymer ?
#
loop_
_entity_poly.entity_id
_entity_poly.type
_entity_poly.pdbx_seq_one_letter_code
_entity_poly.pdbx_strand_id
1 'polypeptide(L)'
;IIKFPRLTVGATENSIIAACLAKGKTILKNCAIEPEIKDLTKFLNSAGAKISWIGRTCKINGVKTLNPTEYSVMADRIEAGTFCVAATLAKGNLKISNFDAKIIKTELQLLKRFGAKIKAHKEKIFIKGPQKIRSIKNIKTKEYPGVATDLQSQLMVLMCKASGKSSITEN
;
A
#
# COMPACT_ATOMS: atom_id res chain seq x y z
N ILE A 1 14.03 -1.36 -23.02
CA ILE A 1 12.75 -0.79 -22.55
C ILE A 1 11.79 -1.93 -22.34
N ILE A 2 11.17 -2.01 -21.15
CA ILE A 2 10.13 -3.00 -20.80
C ILE A 2 8.85 -2.22 -20.49
N LYS A 3 7.72 -2.64 -21.09
CA LYS A 3 6.40 -2.10 -20.80
C LYS A 3 5.52 -3.21 -20.22
N PHE A 4 5.07 -3.06 -18.99
CA PHE A 4 4.15 -4.02 -18.38
C PHE A 4 2.77 -3.91 -19.02
N PRO A 5 2.13 -5.04 -19.40
CA PRO A 5 0.80 -5.03 -20.02
C PRO A 5 -0.29 -4.59 -19.02
N ARG A 6 -0.06 -4.87 -17.73
CA ARG A 6 -0.91 -4.46 -16.61
C ARG A 6 -0.04 -3.99 -15.43
N LEU A 7 -0.63 -3.24 -14.51
CA LEU A 7 0.05 -2.88 -13.26
C LEU A 7 0.30 -4.13 -12.44
N THR A 8 1.53 -4.32 -11.97
CA THR A 8 1.92 -5.49 -11.20
C THR A 8 3.06 -5.12 -10.25
N VAL A 9 2.84 -5.33 -8.95
CA VAL A 9 3.82 -5.05 -7.89
C VAL A 9 5.05 -5.95 -8.07
N GLY A 10 4.86 -7.26 -8.04
CA GLY A 10 5.98 -8.21 -8.09
C GLY A 10 6.83 -8.10 -9.35
N ALA A 11 6.21 -7.89 -10.55
CA ALA A 11 6.99 -7.70 -11.76
C ALA A 11 7.78 -6.37 -11.72
N THR A 12 7.20 -5.31 -11.16
CA THR A 12 7.89 -4.02 -11.01
C THR A 12 9.09 -4.16 -10.08
N GLU A 13 8.92 -4.75 -8.89
CA GLU A 13 9.98 -4.94 -7.90
C GLU A 13 11.12 -5.80 -8.44
N ASN A 14 10.81 -6.98 -8.95
CA ASN A 14 11.82 -7.91 -9.49
C ASN A 14 12.60 -7.28 -10.67
N SER A 15 11.89 -6.55 -11.55
CA SER A 15 12.55 -5.86 -12.66
C SER A 15 13.46 -4.73 -12.19
N ILE A 16 13.08 -3.98 -11.15
CA ILE A 16 13.93 -2.94 -10.56
C ILE A 16 15.20 -3.55 -9.97
N ILE A 17 15.05 -4.62 -9.15
CA ILE A 17 16.19 -5.28 -8.52
C ILE A 17 17.16 -5.82 -9.57
N ALA A 18 16.64 -6.55 -10.56
CA ALA A 18 17.46 -7.11 -11.64
C ALA A 18 18.18 -6.01 -12.47
N ALA A 19 17.50 -4.89 -12.73
CA ALA A 19 18.03 -3.80 -13.53
C ALA A 19 19.15 -3.01 -12.83
N CYS A 20 19.23 -3.05 -11.49
CA CYS A 20 20.27 -2.33 -10.75
C CYS A 20 21.68 -2.76 -11.12
N LEU A 21 21.91 -4.03 -11.45
CA LEU A 21 23.21 -4.60 -11.83
C LEU A 21 23.31 -4.94 -13.32
N ALA A 22 22.27 -4.66 -14.11
CA ALA A 22 22.27 -4.88 -15.55
C ALA A 22 23.16 -3.83 -16.26
N LYS A 23 23.88 -4.23 -17.30
CA LYS A 23 24.69 -3.30 -18.08
C LYS A 23 23.79 -2.29 -18.81
N GLY A 24 24.15 -1.00 -18.73
CA GLY A 24 23.48 0.07 -19.45
C GLY A 24 22.23 0.62 -18.76
N LYS A 25 21.25 1.06 -19.54
CA LYS A 25 20.05 1.75 -19.07
C LYS A 25 18.80 0.91 -19.28
N THR A 26 18.04 0.70 -18.23
CA THR A 26 16.72 0.07 -18.28
C THR A 26 15.62 1.11 -18.06
N ILE A 27 14.56 1.03 -18.86
CA ILE A 27 13.36 1.87 -18.73
C ILE A 27 12.16 0.93 -18.56
N LEU A 28 11.54 0.96 -17.40
CA LEU A 28 10.32 0.23 -17.10
C LEU A 28 9.14 1.19 -17.24
N LYS A 29 8.13 0.82 -18.03
CA LYS A 29 6.91 1.61 -18.25
C LYS A 29 5.69 0.88 -17.69
N ASN A 30 4.68 1.65 -17.29
CA ASN A 30 3.45 1.15 -16.66
C ASN A 30 3.74 0.35 -15.36
N CYS A 31 4.66 0.89 -14.55
CA CYS A 31 5.01 0.30 -13.26
C CYS A 31 3.89 0.51 -12.23
N ALA A 32 3.79 -0.42 -11.31
CA ALA A 32 3.11 -0.22 -10.04
C ALA A 32 3.85 0.87 -9.23
N ILE A 33 3.12 1.63 -8.41
CA ILE A 33 3.67 2.78 -7.65
C ILE A 33 3.29 2.73 -6.17
N GLU A 34 2.99 1.56 -5.69
CA GLU A 34 2.72 1.28 -4.28
C GLU A 34 3.86 1.85 -3.41
N PRO A 35 3.55 2.33 -2.19
CA PRO A 35 4.53 2.97 -1.31
C PRO A 35 5.77 2.10 -1.07
N GLU A 36 5.59 0.78 -0.90
CA GLU A 36 6.65 -0.20 -0.71
C GLU A 36 7.62 -0.27 -1.91
N ILE A 37 7.14 -0.09 -3.14
CA ILE A 37 7.99 -0.03 -4.33
C ILE A 37 8.88 1.23 -4.30
N LYS A 38 8.31 2.35 -3.85
CA LYS A 38 9.07 3.59 -3.69
C LYS A 38 10.10 3.48 -2.56
N ASP A 39 9.74 2.77 -1.50
CA ASP A 39 10.65 2.48 -0.39
C ASP A 39 11.80 1.57 -0.83
N LEU A 40 11.51 0.49 -1.57
CA LEU A 40 12.53 -0.35 -2.21
C LEU A 40 13.51 0.46 -3.06
N THR A 41 13.01 1.42 -3.85
CA THR A 41 13.91 2.23 -4.68
C THR A 41 14.77 3.19 -3.86
N LYS A 42 14.29 3.70 -2.73
CA LYS A 42 15.09 4.49 -1.78
C LYS A 42 16.19 3.63 -1.16
N PHE A 43 15.82 2.43 -0.70
CA PHE A 43 16.79 1.46 -0.16
C PHE A 43 17.88 1.14 -1.18
N LEU A 44 17.51 0.78 -2.42
CA LEU A 44 18.48 0.46 -3.46
C LEU A 44 19.36 1.67 -3.81
N ASN A 45 18.79 2.88 -3.87
CA ASN A 45 19.56 4.09 -4.10
C ASN A 45 20.53 4.41 -2.95
N SER A 46 20.17 4.13 -1.68
CA SER A 46 21.10 4.29 -0.55
C SER A 46 22.26 3.30 -0.64
N ALA A 47 22.05 2.14 -1.26
CA ALA A 47 23.11 1.18 -1.56
C ALA A 47 23.92 1.54 -2.82
N GLY A 48 23.66 2.67 -3.49
CA GLY A 48 24.40 3.15 -4.65
C GLY A 48 23.75 2.86 -6.01
N ALA A 49 22.54 2.32 -6.06
CA ALA A 49 21.80 2.20 -7.31
C ALA A 49 21.45 3.59 -7.89
N LYS A 50 21.15 3.65 -9.19
CA LYS A 50 20.81 4.88 -9.90
C LYS A 50 19.41 4.76 -10.49
N ILE A 51 18.39 4.92 -9.62
CA ILE A 51 16.97 4.75 -9.95
C ILE A 51 16.27 6.11 -9.86
N SER A 52 15.48 6.44 -10.88
CA SER A 52 14.65 7.65 -10.92
C SER A 52 13.27 7.34 -11.48
N TRP A 53 12.29 8.19 -11.13
CA TRP A 53 10.90 8.01 -11.52
C TRP A 53 10.32 9.24 -12.20
N ILE A 54 9.47 9.02 -13.21
CA ILE A 54 8.59 10.01 -13.82
C ILE A 54 7.20 9.35 -13.93
N GLY A 55 6.28 9.73 -13.06
CA GLY A 55 4.98 9.06 -12.97
C GLY A 55 5.11 7.55 -12.76
N ARG A 56 4.56 6.75 -13.66
CA ARG A 56 4.65 5.28 -13.68
C ARG A 56 5.81 4.74 -14.54
N THR A 57 6.78 5.57 -14.83
CA THR A 57 8.00 5.17 -15.56
C THR A 57 9.19 5.20 -14.61
N CYS A 58 9.84 4.05 -14.45
CA CYS A 58 11.07 3.88 -13.69
C CYS A 58 12.26 3.83 -14.65
N LYS A 59 13.29 4.64 -14.39
CA LYS A 59 14.54 4.66 -15.15
C LYS A 59 15.66 4.20 -14.23
N ILE A 60 16.41 3.21 -14.66
CA ILE A 60 17.52 2.61 -13.90
C ILE A 60 18.77 2.64 -14.78
N ASN A 61 19.84 3.23 -14.27
CA ASN A 61 21.16 3.07 -14.85
C ASN A 61 21.89 2.01 -14.03
N GLY A 62 22.23 0.88 -14.65
CA GLY A 62 22.89 -0.22 -13.97
C GLY A 62 24.26 0.19 -13.44
N VAL A 63 24.61 -0.35 -12.28
CA VAL A 63 25.90 -0.13 -11.60
C VAL A 63 26.68 -1.45 -11.53
N LYS A 64 27.99 -1.37 -11.33
CA LYS A 64 28.83 -2.59 -11.22
C LYS A 64 28.60 -3.33 -9.91
N THR A 65 28.39 -2.59 -8.81
CA THR A 65 28.22 -3.12 -7.46
C THR A 65 27.24 -2.26 -6.68
N LEU A 66 26.58 -2.87 -5.69
CA LEU A 66 25.86 -2.16 -4.64
C LEU A 66 26.69 -2.23 -3.36
N ASN A 67 26.63 -1.19 -2.56
CA ASN A 67 27.38 -1.08 -1.30
C ASN A 67 26.50 -1.50 -0.11
N PRO A 68 27.08 -2.02 0.98
CA PRO A 68 26.39 -2.16 2.25
C PRO A 68 25.78 -0.82 2.67
N THR A 69 24.57 -0.86 3.23
CA THR A 69 23.86 0.34 3.69
C THR A 69 22.98 0.03 4.87
N GLU A 70 22.83 1.00 5.77
CA GLU A 70 21.81 0.97 6.81
C GLU A 70 20.55 1.65 6.26
N TYR A 71 19.40 1.04 6.49
CA TYR A 71 18.13 1.56 6.02
C TYR A 71 16.99 1.18 6.95
N SER A 72 16.16 2.16 7.29
CA SER A 72 14.91 1.91 8.01
C SER A 72 13.78 1.68 7.02
N VAL A 73 13.29 0.45 6.95
CA VAL A 73 12.15 0.08 6.10
C VAL A 73 10.90 0.81 6.58
N MET A 74 10.07 1.24 5.64
CA MET A 74 8.79 1.88 5.95
C MET A 74 7.85 0.95 6.73
N ALA A 75 6.93 1.54 7.51
CA ALA A 75 5.89 0.77 8.20
C ALA A 75 4.94 0.12 7.19
N ASP A 76 4.52 -1.13 7.49
CA ASP A 76 3.64 -1.92 6.63
C ASP A 76 2.23 -1.34 6.62
N ARG A 77 1.76 -0.94 5.43
CA ARG A 77 0.41 -0.39 5.24
C ARG A 77 -0.69 -1.44 5.36
N ILE A 78 -0.39 -2.70 5.02
CA ILE A 78 -1.36 -3.79 5.11
C ILE A 78 -1.55 -4.20 6.57
N GLU A 79 -0.46 -4.26 7.35
CA GLU A 79 -0.53 -4.46 8.79
C GLU A 79 -1.34 -3.35 9.46
N ALA A 80 -1.01 -2.07 9.20
CA ALA A 80 -1.74 -0.94 9.74
C ALA A 80 -3.23 -0.96 9.36
N GLY A 81 -3.56 -1.26 8.10
CA GLY A 81 -4.91 -1.43 7.60
C GLY A 81 -5.65 -2.56 8.30
N THR A 82 -5.00 -3.70 8.49
CA THR A 82 -5.55 -4.87 9.19
C THR A 82 -5.94 -4.52 10.64
N PHE A 83 -5.06 -3.85 11.38
CA PHE A 83 -5.39 -3.41 12.74
C PHE A 83 -6.52 -2.36 12.77
N CYS A 84 -6.58 -1.47 11.76
CA CYS A 84 -7.71 -0.54 11.63
C CYS A 84 -9.04 -1.27 11.40
N VAL A 85 -9.05 -2.30 10.56
CA VAL A 85 -10.23 -3.17 10.36
C VAL A 85 -10.59 -3.89 11.65
N ALA A 86 -9.62 -4.49 12.34
CA ALA A 86 -9.82 -5.20 13.60
C ALA A 86 -10.45 -4.29 14.67
N ALA A 87 -9.94 -3.07 14.85
CA ALA A 87 -10.51 -2.10 15.79
C ALA A 87 -11.96 -1.71 15.43
N THR A 88 -12.26 -1.59 14.12
CA THR A 88 -13.59 -1.30 13.62
C THR A 88 -14.55 -2.45 13.92
N LEU A 89 -14.10 -3.69 13.68
CA LEU A 89 -14.87 -4.92 13.90
C LEU A 89 -15.17 -5.15 15.39
N ALA A 90 -14.15 -5.00 16.23
CA ALA A 90 -14.22 -5.23 17.68
C ALA A 90 -14.91 -4.10 18.45
N LYS A 91 -15.38 -3.03 17.77
CA LYS A 91 -15.94 -1.81 18.41
C LYS A 91 -14.95 -1.15 19.38
N GLY A 92 -13.65 -1.42 19.18
CA GLY A 92 -12.57 -1.03 20.07
C GLY A 92 -12.04 0.37 19.79
N ASN A 93 -11.08 0.78 20.63
CA ASN A 93 -10.26 1.97 20.42
C ASN A 93 -8.83 1.53 20.13
N LEU A 94 -8.24 2.11 19.11
CA LEU A 94 -6.86 1.82 18.71
C LEU A 94 -6.12 3.11 18.40
N LYS A 95 -4.86 3.17 18.79
CA LYS A 95 -3.90 4.16 18.36
C LYS A 95 -2.76 3.46 17.62
N ILE A 96 -2.51 3.85 16.38
CA ILE A 96 -1.34 3.46 15.61
C ILE A 96 -0.37 4.65 15.63
N SER A 97 0.89 4.40 15.91
CA SER A 97 1.97 5.39 15.94
C SER A 97 3.04 5.04 14.90
N ASN A 98 3.86 6.01 14.50
CA ASN A 98 4.94 5.87 13.53
C ASN A 98 4.44 5.40 12.15
N PHE A 99 3.26 5.88 11.74
CA PHE A 99 2.64 5.52 10.47
C PHE A 99 2.00 6.74 9.80
N ASP A 100 2.40 7.06 8.57
CA ASP A 100 1.75 8.13 7.79
C ASP A 100 0.38 7.67 7.26
N ALA A 101 -0.68 8.21 7.85
CA ALA A 101 -2.06 7.91 7.50
C ALA A 101 -2.42 8.21 6.02
N LYS A 102 -1.62 9.03 5.33
CA LYS A 102 -1.83 9.33 3.90
C LYS A 102 -1.67 8.09 3.04
N ILE A 103 -0.83 7.15 3.47
CA ILE A 103 -0.53 5.92 2.75
C ILE A 103 -1.75 5.01 2.62
N ILE A 104 -2.63 4.98 3.64
CA ILE A 104 -3.88 4.19 3.66
C ILE A 104 -5.13 5.09 3.67
N LYS A 105 -5.06 6.26 3.03
CA LYS A 105 -6.16 7.23 3.03
C LYS A 105 -7.47 6.64 2.51
N THR A 106 -7.40 5.85 1.45
CA THR A 106 -8.57 5.23 0.82
C THR A 106 -9.24 4.23 1.75
N GLU A 107 -8.45 3.39 2.41
CA GLU A 107 -8.92 2.40 3.38
C GLU A 107 -9.53 3.08 4.62
N LEU A 108 -8.89 4.14 5.13
CA LEU A 108 -9.45 4.91 6.25
C LEU A 108 -10.77 5.58 5.88
N GLN A 109 -10.91 6.10 4.65
CA GLN A 109 -12.18 6.63 4.16
C GLN A 109 -13.26 5.54 4.08
N LEU A 110 -12.88 4.35 3.62
CA LEU A 110 -13.79 3.20 3.57
C LEU A 110 -14.25 2.80 4.98
N LEU A 111 -13.34 2.72 5.96
CA LEU A 111 -13.68 2.41 7.34
C LEU A 111 -14.60 3.46 7.99
N LYS A 112 -14.44 4.75 7.64
CA LYS A 112 -15.40 5.78 8.05
C LYS A 112 -16.81 5.53 7.50
N ARG A 113 -16.93 5.03 6.27
CA ARG A 113 -18.24 4.66 5.68
C ARG A 113 -18.86 3.47 6.43
N PHE A 114 -18.07 2.51 6.91
CA PHE A 114 -18.54 1.45 7.82
C PHE A 114 -18.99 1.97 9.19
N GLY A 115 -18.66 3.22 9.52
CA GLY A 115 -19.09 3.91 10.74
C GLY A 115 -17.97 4.18 11.74
N ALA A 116 -16.73 3.79 11.47
CA ALA A 116 -15.61 4.07 12.35
C ALA A 116 -15.36 5.59 12.47
N LYS A 117 -15.05 6.05 13.69
CA LYS A 117 -14.58 7.42 13.94
C LYS A 117 -13.06 7.43 13.89
N ILE A 118 -12.49 8.12 12.90
CA ILE A 118 -11.05 8.12 12.65
C ILE A 118 -10.52 9.55 12.64
N LYS A 119 -9.50 9.79 13.47
CA LYS A 119 -8.68 11.00 13.47
C LYS A 119 -7.25 10.62 13.11
N ALA A 120 -6.67 11.31 12.14
CA ALA A 120 -5.27 11.15 11.75
C ALA A 120 -4.54 12.47 11.94
N HIS A 121 -3.40 12.45 12.60
CA HIS A 121 -2.58 13.64 12.83
C HIS A 121 -1.10 13.24 12.81
N LYS A 122 -0.33 13.85 11.88
CA LYS A 122 1.06 13.50 11.62
C LYS A 122 1.19 11.98 11.42
N GLU A 123 2.07 11.32 12.16
CA GLU A 123 2.33 9.88 12.11
C GLU A 123 1.49 9.07 13.12
N LYS A 124 0.26 9.49 13.35
CA LYS A 124 -0.65 8.83 14.30
C LYS A 124 -2.04 8.69 13.72
N ILE A 125 -2.64 7.52 13.91
CA ILE A 125 -4.04 7.23 13.60
C ILE A 125 -4.74 6.86 14.89
N PHE A 126 -5.86 7.52 15.17
CA PHE A 126 -6.77 7.15 16.24
C PHE A 126 -8.06 6.64 15.60
N ILE A 127 -8.45 5.43 15.94
CA ILE A 127 -9.67 4.82 15.45
C ILE A 127 -10.52 4.36 16.60
N LYS A 128 -11.84 4.63 16.49
CA LYS A 128 -12.86 4.09 17.38
C LYS A 128 -13.89 3.36 16.54
N GLY A 129 -14.06 2.07 16.78
CA GLY A 129 -15.05 1.24 16.12
C GLY A 129 -16.47 1.69 16.43
N PRO A 130 -17.43 1.53 15.49
CA PRO A 130 -18.83 1.91 15.68
C PRO A 130 -19.57 0.87 16.49
N GLN A 131 -20.65 1.26 17.19
CA GLN A 131 -21.56 0.31 17.84
C GLN A 131 -22.29 -0.57 16.82
N LYS A 132 -22.62 -0.02 15.65
CA LYS A 132 -23.27 -0.72 14.54
C LYS A 132 -22.47 -0.50 13.26
N ILE A 133 -21.99 -1.59 12.66
CA ILE A 133 -21.26 -1.58 11.40
C ILE A 133 -22.28 -1.44 10.27
N ARG A 134 -22.08 -0.43 9.41
CA ARG A 134 -22.95 -0.18 8.25
C ARG A 134 -22.57 -1.10 7.10
N SER A 135 -23.53 -1.52 6.29
CA SER A 135 -23.24 -2.21 5.03
C SER A 135 -22.78 -1.24 3.95
N ILE A 136 -21.89 -1.72 3.08
CA ILE A 136 -21.41 -0.96 1.92
C ILE A 136 -21.46 -1.85 0.69
N LYS A 137 -22.13 -1.37 -0.36
CA LYS A 137 -22.17 -2.04 -1.67
C LYS A 137 -21.07 -1.50 -2.59
N ASN A 138 -20.67 -2.35 -3.54
CA ASN A 138 -19.76 -1.98 -4.64
C ASN A 138 -18.38 -1.49 -4.18
N ILE A 139 -17.80 -2.13 -3.17
CA ILE A 139 -16.39 -1.96 -2.87
C ILE A 139 -15.62 -2.64 -4.01
N LYS A 140 -14.58 -2.00 -4.52
CA LYS A 140 -13.68 -2.57 -5.54
C LYS A 140 -12.25 -2.45 -5.06
N THR A 141 -11.51 -3.56 -5.13
CA THR A 141 -10.06 -3.52 -4.98
C THR A 141 -9.45 -2.88 -6.23
N LYS A 142 -8.38 -2.18 -6.05
CA LYS A 142 -7.62 -1.52 -7.14
C LYS A 142 -6.18 -1.33 -6.70
N GLU A 143 -5.32 -1.21 -7.69
CA GLU A 143 -3.94 -0.77 -7.50
C GLU A 143 -3.89 0.58 -6.79
N TYR A 144 -2.77 0.82 -6.10
CA TYR A 144 -2.55 2.05 -5.34
C TYR A 144 -2.74 3.33 -6.20
N PRO A 145 -3.48 4.32 -5.69
CA PRO A 145 -3.99 4.50 -4.32
C PRO A 145 -5.43 3.97 -4.09
N GLY A 146 -5.84 2.90 -4.76
CA GLY A 146 -7.12 2.23 -4.53
C GLY A 146 -7.14 1.41 -3.25
N VAL A 147 -8.23 0.67 -3.02
CA VAL A 147 -8.32 -0.29 -1.91
C VAL A 147 -7.44 -1.49 -2.23
N ALA A 148 -6.46 -1.76 -1.37
CA ALA A 148 -5.52 -2.85 -1.58
C ALA A 148 -6.22 -4.21 -1.60
N THR A 149 -5.86 -5.06 -2.59
CA THR A 149 -6.27 -6.46 -2.67
C THR A 149 -5.93 -7.23 -1.38
N ASP A 150 -4.76 -6.97 -0.81
CA ASP A 150 -4.29 -7.62 0.42
C ASP A 150 -5.15 -7.32 1.65
N LEU A 151 -6.01 -6.29 1.60
CA LEU A 151 -7.00 -6.00 2.64
C LEU A 151 -8.40 -6.53 2.33
N GLN A 152 -8.61 -7.21 1.21
CA GLN A 152 -9.92 -7.73 0.83
C GLN A 152 -10.48 -8.69 1.87
N SER A 153 -9.70 -9.67 2.31
CA SER A 153 -10.15 -10.67 3.29
C SER A 153 -10.55 -10.05 4.63
N GLN A 154 -9.78 -9.10 5.13
CA GLN A 154 -10.10 -8.38 6.37
C GLN A 154 -11.39 -7.56 6.22
N LEU A 155 -11.57 -6.90 5.07
CA LEU A 155 -12.81 -6.18 4.77
C LEU A 155 -14.01 -7.12 4.65
N MET A 156 -13.85 -8.31 4.07
CA MET A 156 -14.90 -9.33 4.00
C MET A 156 -15.35 -9.77 5.41
N VAL A 157 -14.40 -10.00 6.32
CA VAL A 157 -14.73 -10.32 7.73
C VAL A 157 -15.52 -9.19 8.38
N LEU A 158 -15.12 -7.92 8.14
CA LEU A 158 -15.86 -6.75 8.63
C LEU A 158 -17.28 -6.70 8.04
N MET A 159 -17.44 -7.01 6.75
CA MET A 159 -18.72 -7.02 6.05
C MET A 159 -19.67 -8.10 6.60
N CYS A 160 -19.16 -9.25 7.07
CA CYS A 160 -19.98 -10.29 7.71
C CYS A 160 -20.67 -9.81 8.99
N LYS A 161 -20.13 -8.79 9.66
CA LYS A 161 -20.74 -8.17 10.87
C LYS A 161 -21.54 -6.91 10.56
N ALA A 162 -21.57 -6.47 9.29
CA ALA A 162 -22.34 -5.30 8.89
C ALA A 162 -23.85 -5.60 8.85
N SER A 163 -24.65 -4.58 9.19
CA SER A 163 -26.10 -4.69 9.08
C SER A 163 -26.55 -4.45 7.63
N GLY A 164 -27.06 -5.49 6.96
CA GLY A 164 -27.52 -5.44 5.56
C GLY A 164 -26.52 -6.06 4.58
N LYS A 165 -26.81 -5.92 3.28
CA LYS A 165 -26.00 -6.51 2.21
C LYS A 165 -24.79 -5.64 1.89
N SER A 166 -23.61 -6.23 1.84
CA SER A 166 -22.37 -5.63 1.35
C SER A 166 -21.85 -6.41 0.15
N SER A 167 -21.10 -5.76 -0.72
CA SER A 167 -20.46 -6.42 -1.85
C SER A 167 -19.05 -5.85 -2.09
N ILE A 168 -18.13 -6.72 -2.42
CA ILE A 168 -16.77 -6.39 -2.84
C ILE A 168 -16.43 -7.15 -4.11
N THR A 169 -15.77 -6.50 -5.02
CA THR A 169 -15.31 -7.07 -6.29
C THR A 169 -13.80 -6.95 -6.35
N GLU A 170 -13.16 -8.07 -6.61
CA GLU A 170 -11.74 -8.16 -6.95
C GLU A 170 -11.57 -7.90 -8.44
N ASN A 171 -10.59 -7.07 -8.82
CA ASN A 171 -10.27 -6.75 -10.23
C ASN A 171 -8.88 -7.29 -10.60
#